data_a49733c52307b2503f3ad9d755a8daf2
#
_entry.id   a49733c52307b2503f3ad9d755a8daf2
#
_cell.length_a   1.000
_cell.length_b   1.000
_cell.length_c   1.000
_cell.angle_alpha   90.00
_cell.angle_beta   90.00
_cell.angle_gamma   90.00
#
_symmetry.space_group_name_H-M   'P 1'
#
loop_
_entity.id
_entity.type
_entity.pdbx_description
1 polymer ?
#
loop_
_entity_poly.entity_id
_entity_poly.type
_entity_poly.pdbx_seq_one_letter_code
_entity_poly.pdbx_strand_id
1 'polypeptide(L)'
;ICLLVTDHSRTDEPWFLVTGHTLFPGGVGSPDLHGREREMAEKLYDSLYGPILSLPDHIEILAGAQAGSVCGGGISGKPMSTLGFEKRHNNGLIRERSNFVETIASIELPPVEEIKAFYAFNTGA
;
A
#
# COMPACT_ATOMS: atom_id res chain seq x y z
N ILE A 1 -7.90 2.49 2.02
CA ILE A 1 -8.51 1.93 3.24
C ILE A 1 -7.93 0.55 3.45
N CYS A 2 -7.49 0.26 4.69
CA CYS A 2 -7.10 -1.08 5.12
C CYS A 2 -8.09 -1.57 6.18
N LEU A 3 -8.35 -2.87 6.21
CA LEU A 3 -9.29 -3.48 7.15
C LEU A 3 -8.57 -4.58 7.93
N LEU A 4 -8.48 -4.42 9.26
CA LEU A 4 -7.97 -5.44 10.16
C LEU A 4 -9.13 -6.35 10.56
N VAL A 5 -8.98 -7.64 10.37
CA VAL A 5 -10.04 -8.64 10.59
C VAL A 5 -9.71 -9.53 11.77
N THR A 6 -10.68 -9.68 12.67
CA THR A 6 -10.62 -10.57 13.82
C THR A 6 -11.82 -11.52 13.77
N ASP A 7 -11.60 -12.80 14.00
CA ASP A 7 -12.66 -13.79 14.15
C ASP A 7 -12.91 -14.04 15.66
N HIS A 8 -13.85 -13.29 16.23
CA HIS A 8 -14.20 -13.39 17.65
C HIS A 8 -14.82 -14.74 18.08
N SER A 9 -15.16 -15.61 17.13
CA SER A 9 -15.55 -16.99 17.46
C SER A 9 -14.36 -17.86 17.85
N ARG A 10 -13.13 -17.44 17.54
CA ARG A 10 -11.89 -18.20 17.74
C ARG A 10 -10.92 -17.53 18.71
N THR A 11 -10.76 -16.19 18.60
CA THR A 11 -9.81 -15.41 19.38
C THR A 11 -10.13 -13.92 19.29
N ASP A 12 -9.62 -13.14 20.26
CA ASP A 12 -9.65 -11.67 20.19
C ASP A 12 -8.41 -11.09 19.49
N GLU A 13 -7.47 -11.94 19.08
CA GLU A 13 -6.31 -11.49 18.31
C GLU A 13 -6.65 -11.23 16.86
N PRO A 14 -6.09 -10.19 16.24
CA PRO A 14 -6.24 -9.95 14.80
C PRO A 14 -5.68 -11.12 13.98
N TRP A 15 -6.39 -11.48 12.93
CA TRP A 15 -6.02 -12.61 12.10
C TRP A 15 -5.33 -12.19 10.81
N PHE A 16 -5.96 -11.32 10.02
CA PHE A 16 -5.38 -10.83 8.77
C PHE A 16 -5.75 -9.38 8.49
N LEU A 17 -4.99 -8.77 7.59
CA LEU A 17 -5.14 -7.38 7.15
C LEU A 17 -5.43 -7.33 5.65
N VAL A 18 -6.58 -6.77 5.28
CA VAL A 18 -6.85 -6.40 3.88
C VAL A 18 -6.19 -5.06 3.63
N THR A 19 -5.17 -5.03 2.79
CA THR A 19 -4.31 -3.86 2.59
C THR A 19 -4.70 -3.00 1.40
N GLY A 20 -5.65 -3.44 0.57
CA GLY A 20 -6.01 -2.73 -0.65
C GLY A 20 -4.78 -2.46 -1.53
N HIS A 21 -4.55 -1.20 -1.88
CA HIS A 21 -3.37 -0.76 -2.65
C HIS A 21 -2.32 -0.05 -1.77
N THR A 22 -2.30 -0.30 -0.45
CA THR A 22 -1.35 0.32 0.47
C THR A 22 -0.07 -0.50 0.61
N LEU A 23 -0.20 -1.80 0.86
CA LEU A 23 0.91 -2.73 1.03
C LEU A 23 0.65 -4.00 0.21
N PHE A 24 1.65 -4.40 -0.56
CA PHE A 24 1.62 -5.61 -1.37
C PHE A 24 2.68 -6.60 -0.92
N PRO A 25 2.50 -7.90 -1.20
CA PRO A 25 3.61 -8.84 -1.12
C PRO A 25 4.76 -8.37 -2.03
N GLY A 26 5.86 -7.92 -1.43
CA GLY A 26 7.06 -7.45 -2.12
C GLY A 26 7.09 -5.97 -2.51
N GLY A 27 6.03 -5.19 -2.27
CA GLY A 27 5.99 -3.77 -2.65
C GLY A 27 5.03 -2.95 -1.81
N VAL A 28 4.95 -1.66 -2.14
CA VAL A 28 3.99 -0.70 -1.56
C VAL A 28 3.24 0.01 -2.67
N GLY A 29 2.13 0.66 -2.33
CA GLY A 29 1.37 1.44 -3.28
C GLY A 29 2.16 2.61 -3.86
N SER A 30 1.74 3.08 -5.02
CA SER A 30 2.25 4.31 -5.64
C SER A 30 1.25 5.46 -5.49
N PRO A 31 1.72 6.71 -5.45
CA PRO A 31 0.84 7.87 -5.46
C PRO A 31 0.26 8.05 -6.87
N ASP A 32 -1.03 7.88 -6.99
CA ASP A 32 -1.75 7.97 -8.27
C ASP A 32 -2.51 9.28 -8.46
N LEU A 33 -2.40 10.22 -7.50
CA LEU A 33 -3.04 11.53 -7.58
C LEU A 33 -2.11 12.56 -8.23
N HIS A 34 -2.34 12.81 -9.51
CA HIS A 34 -1.56 13.75 -10.29
C HIS A 34 -1.52 15.15 -9.65
N GLY A 35 -0.30 15.64 -9.42
CA GLY A 35 -0.04 16.93 -8.76
C GLY A 35 -0.06 16.88 -7.22
N ARG A 36 -0.27 15.71 -6.62
CA ARG A 36 -0.25 15.51 -5.16
C ARG A 36 0.64 14.34 -4.75
N GLU A 37 1.58 13.95 -5.60
CA GLU A 37 2.42 12.76 -5.44
C GLU A 37 3.17 12.78 -4.10
N ARG A 38 3.77 13.93 -3.76
CA ARG A 38 4.50 14.08 -2.49
C ARG A 38 3.59 13.95 -1.27
N GLU A 39 2.45 14.66 -1.26
CA GLU A 39 1.46 14.58 -0.18
C GLU A 39 0.96 13.14 0.02
N MET A 40 0.69 12.45 -1.07
CA MET A 40 0.20 11.07 -1.03
C MET A 40 1.29 10.09 -0.58
N ALA A 41 2.54 10.31 -0.96
CA ALA A 41 3.67 9.53 -0.48
C ALA A 41 3.89 9.71 1.04
N GLU A 42 3.73 10.94 1.56
CA GLU A 42 3.78 11.22 2.99
C GLU A 42 2.66 10.49 3.75
N LYS A 43 1.44 10.55 3.26
CA LYS A 43 0.29 9.83 3.85
C LYS A 43 0.47 8.30 3.79
N LEU A 44 1.05 7.79 2.72
CA LEU A 44 1.37 6.37 2.59
C LEU A 44 2.40 5.95 3.64
N TYR A 45 3.47 6.74 3.81
CA TYR A 45 4.46 6.50 4.86
C TYR A 45 3.81 6.46 6.25
N ASP A 46 3.02 7.46 6.58
CA ASP A 46 2.37 7.56 7.89
C ASP A 46 1.40 6.39 8.13
N SER A 47 0.71 5.92 7.09
CA SER A 47 -0.17 4.74 7.15
C SER A 47 0.61 3.45 7.37
N LEU A 48 1.75 3.29 6.72
CA LEU A 48 2.60 2.10 6.83
C LEU A 48 3.31 2.07 8.19
N TYR A 49 4.07 3.11 8.52
CA TYR A 49 4.95 3.13 9.69
C TYR A 49 4.23 3.47 11.01
N GLY A 50 3.00 3.97 10.95
CA GLY A 50 2.12 4.12 12.09
C GLY A 50 1.39 2.81 12.43
N PRO A 51 0.12 2.67 12.00
CA PRO A 51 -0.72 1.55 12.44
C PRO A 51 -0.32 0.20 11.84
N ILE A 52 0.10 0.12 10.57
CA ILE A 52 0.26 -1.15 9.86
C ILE A 52 1.48 -1.92 10.39
N LEU A 53 2.66 -1.31 10.35
CA LEU A 53 3.90 -2.00 10.75
C LEU A 53 4.03 -2.20 12.27
N SER A 54 3.14 -1.62 13.08
CA SER A 54 3.05 -1.89 14.52
C SER A 54 2.32 -3.20 14.84
N LEU A 55 1.58 -3.76 13.88
CA LEU A 55 0.87 -5.01 14.06
C LEU A 55 1.82 -6.21 14.21
N PRO A 56 1.36 -7.32 14.86
CA PRO A 56 2.16 -8.53 15.01
C PRO A 56 2.61 -9.14 13.68
N ASP A 57 3.76 -9.80 13.71
CA ASP A 57 4.40 -10.39 12.52
C ASP A 57 3.61 -11.52 11.86
N HIS A 58 2.76 -12.22 12.63
CA HIS A 58 1.94 -13.34 12.11
C HIS A 58 0.77 -12.88 11.23
N ILE A 59 0.41 -11.61 11.28
CA ILE A 59 -0.72 -11.07 10.50
C ILE A 59 -0.48 -11.31 9.01
N GLU A 60 -1.39 -12.00 8.37
CA GLU A 60 -1.40 -12.18 6.92
C GLU A 60 -1.88 -10.91 6.22
N ILE A 61 -1.25 -10.56 5.11
CA ILE A 61 -1.69 -9.44 4.26
C ILE A 61 -2.37 -9.94 3.00
N LEU A 62 -3.52 -9.36 2.69
CA LEU A 62 -4.32 -9.62 1.49
C LEU A 62 -4.42 -8.32 0.69
N ALA A 63 -3.70 -8.26 -0.41
CA ALA A 63 -3.62 -7.06 -1.24
C ALA A 63 -4.75 -7.01 -2.29
N GLY A 64 -5.06 -5.80 -2.76
CA GLY A 64 -6.06 -5.55 -3.80
C GLY A 64 -5.53 -5.69 -5.23
N ALA A 65 -4.25 -6.00 -5.41
CA ALA A 65 -3.63 -6.20 -6.73
C ALA A 65 -2.58 -7.32 -6.66
N GLN A 66 -2.28 -7.88 -7.83
CA GLN A 66 -1.30 -8.95 -8.02
C GLN A 66 -0.17 -8.50 -8.93
N ALA A 67 0.84 -9.37 -9.09
CA ALA A 67 1.96 -9.15 -10.00
C ALA A 67 1.47 -8.79 -11.41
N GLY A 68 2.11 -7.79 -12.01
CA GLY A 68 1.69 -7.23 -13.31
C GLY A 68 0.71 -6.06 -13.22
N SER A 69 0.22 -5.72 -12.03
CA SER A 69 -0.56 -4.48 -11.83
C SER A 69 0.32 -3.24 -12.03
N VAL A 70 -0.27 -2.22 -12.65
CA VAL A 70 0.36 -0.89 -12.80
C VAL A 70 0.37 -0.09 -11.47
N CYS A 71 -0.37 -0.55 -10.47
CA CYS A 71 -0.56 0.16 -9.20
C CYS A 71 0.59 -0.02 -8.20
N GLY A 72 1.61 -0.79 -8.51
CA GLY A 72 2.76 -0.98 -7.63
C GLY A 72 3.90 -1.73 -8.32
N GLY A 73 5.12 -1.20 -8.19
CA GLY A 73 6.33 -1.88 -8.65
C GLY A 73 6.75 -2.99 -7.69
N GLY A 74 7.33 -4.06 -8.23
CA GLY A 74 7.94 -5.11 -7.42
C GLY A 74 6.97 -6.07 -6.72
N ILE A 75 5.68 -6.05 -7.09
CA ILE A 75 4.69 -6.96 -6.50
C ILE A 75 5.06 -8.41 -6.81
N SER A 76 5.14 -9.23 -5.76
CA SER A 76 5.38 -10.68 -5.87
C SER A 76 4.22 -11.39 -6.57
N GLY A 77 4.54 -12.50 -7.25
CA GLY A 77 3.53 -13.41 -7.81
C GLY A 77 2.71 -14.17 -6.76
N LYS A 78 3.06 -14.10 -5.46
CA LYS A 78 2.27 -14.70 -4.39
C LYS A 78 1.05 -13.83 -4.06
N PRO A 79 -0.14 -14.42 -3.88
CA PRO A 79 -1.35 -13.65 -3.61
C PRO A 79 -1.42 -13.10 -2.18
N MET A 80 -0.60 -13.61 -1.27
CA MET A 80 -0.58 -13.23 0.13
C MET A 80 0.82 -13.36 0.72
N SER A 81 1.07 -12.67 1.83
CA SER A 81 2.30 -12.75 2.61
C SER A 81 1.99 -12.55 4.08
N THR A 82 2.99 -12.58 4.95
CA THR A 82 2.85 -12.17 6.34
C THR A 82 3.52 -10.81 6.57
N LEU A 83 2.99 -10.05 7.52
CA LEU A 83 3.55 -8.74 7.84
C LEU A 83 5.02 -8.87 8.31
N GLY A 84 5.35 -9.92 9.06
CA GLY A 84 6.72 -10.18 9.48
C GLY A 84 7.68 -10.47 8.33
N PHE A 85 7.24 -11.13 7.27
CA PHE A 85 8.04 -11.33 6.06
C PHE A 85 8.27 -10.00 5.33
N GLU A 86 7.21 -9.21 5.15
CA GLU A 86 7.31 -7.91 4.47
C GLU A 86 8.19 -6.91 5.23
N LYS A 87 8.09 -6.84 6.56
CA LYS A 87 8.99 -5.99 7.38
C LYS A 87 10.49 -6.25 7.12
N ARG A 88 10.85 -7.47 6.76
CA ARG A 88 12.25 -7.89 6.55
C ARG A 88 12.69 -7.87 5.09
N HIS A 89 11.78 -8.08 4.15
CA HIS A 89 12.12 -8.40 2.76
C HIS A 89 11.43 -7.53 1.71
N ASN A 90 10.56 -6.59 2.12
CA ASN A 90 9.89 -5.70 1.18
C ASN A 90 10.75 -4.46 0.91
N ASN A 91 11.28 -4.37 -0.30
CA ASN A 91 12.14 -3.27 -0.72
C ASN A 91 11.42 -1.90 -0.79
N GLY A 92 10.09 -1.89 -0.86
CA GLY A 92 9.30 -0.67 -0.81
C GLY A 92 9.19 -0.06 0.60
N LEU A 93 9.52 -0.83 1.65
CA LEU A 93 9.48 -0.37 3.03
C LEU A 93 10.80 0.34 3.41
N ILE A 94 11.03 1.51 2.84
CA ILE A 94 12.18 2.37 3.12
C ILE A 94 11.95 3.08 4.45
N ARG A 95 12.80 2.84 5.45
CA ARG A 95 12.62 3.34 6.82
C ARG A 95 12.77 4.85 6.97
N GLU A 96 13.71 5.43 6.24
CA GLU A 96 13.96 6.86 6.30
C GLU A 96 12.88 7.61 5.52
N ARG A 97 12.14 8.48 6.22
CA ARG A 97 10.92 9.13 5.71
C ARG A 97 11.17 9.96 4.46
N SER A 98 12.21 10.77 4.45
CA SER A 98 12.49 11.64 3.30
C SER A 98 12.86 10.82 2.07
N ASN A 99 13.67 9.79 2.23
CA ASN A 99 14.04 8.87 1.14
C ASN A 99 12.82 8.09 0.63
N PHE A 100 11.95 7.62 1.52
CA PHE A 100 10.69 6.98 1.12
C PHE A 100 9.84 7.92 0.27
N VAL A 101 9.60 9.13 0.78
CA VAL A 101 8.75 10.12 0.11
C VAL A 101 9.31 10.51 -1.26
N GLU A 102 10.62 10.76 -1.35
CA GLU A 102 11.27 11.08 -2.62
C GLU A 102 11.19 9.91 -3.61
N THR A 103 11.47 8.70 -3.16
CA THR A 103 11.43 7.49 -4.00
C THR A 103 10.02 7.25 -4.53
N ILE A 104 9.01 7.30 -3.66
CA ILE A 104 7.63 7.02 -4.03
C ILE A 104 7.04 8.16 -4.89
N ALA A 105 7.30 9.42 -4.54
CA ALA A 105 6.81 10.56 -5.30
C ALA A 105 7.44 10.69 -6.71
N SER A 106 8.62 10.09 -6.92
CA SER A 106 9.29 10.08 -8.23
C SER A 106 8.82 8.97 -9.18
N ILE A 107 7.90 8.10 -8.74
CA ILE A 107 7.35 7.06 -9.61
C ILE A 107 6.49 7.73 -10.68
N GLU A 108 6.95 7.67 -11.93
CA GLU A 108 6.18 8.13 -13.07
C GLU A 108 5.15 7.06 -13.47
N LEU A 109 3.89 7.40 -13.34
CA LEU A 109 2.80 6.58 -13.87
C LEU A 109 2.53 6.96 -15.32
N PRO A 110 2.17 6.01 -16.20
CA PRO A 110 1.79 6.31 -17.56
C PRO A 110 0.70 7.38 -17.59
N PRO A 111 0.83 8.43 -18.40
CA PRO A 111 -0.19 9.46 -18.48
C PRO A 111 -1.48 8.85 -19.05
N VAL A 112 -2.55 8.92 -18.29
CA VAL A 112 -3.89 8.60 -18.77
C VAL A 112 -4.61 9.93 -18.99
N GLU A 113 -4.74 10.34 -20.24
CA GLU A 113 -5.32 11.65 -20.60
C GLU A 113 -6.73 11.85 -20.04
N GLU A 114 -7.49 10.77 -19.91
CA GLU A 114 -8.87 10.77 -19.44
C GLU A 114 -9.00 10.79 -17.90
N ILE A 115 -7.93 10.57 -17.16
CA ILE A 115 -7.99 10.40 -15.70
C ILE A 115 -8.54 11.66 -15.00
N LYS A 116 -8.25 12.84 -15.54
CA LYS A 116 -8.76 14.11 -15.00
C LYS A 116 -10.28 14.22 -15.13
N ALA A 117 -10.83 13.75 -16.27
CA ALA A 117 -12.27 13.75 -16.51
C ALA A 117 -12.98 12.75 -15.58
N PHE A 118 -12.41 11.55 -15.41
CA PHE A 118 -12.94 10.57 -14.45
C PHE A 118 -12.86 11.06 -13.02
N TYR A 119 -11.78 11.74 -12.67
CA TYR A 119 -11.61 12.31 -11.33
C TYR A 119 -12.67 13.37 -11.04
N ALA A 120 -12.84 14.32 -11.96
CA ALA A 120 -13.87 15.35 -11.86
C ALA A 120 -15.27 14.75 -11.75
N PHE A 121 -15.57 13.76 -12.58
CA PHE A 121 -16.85 13.07 -12.55
C PHE A 121 -17.11 12.36 -11.20
N ASN A 122 -16.12 11.65 -10.68
CA ASN A 122 -16.25 10.87 -9.45
C ASN A 122 -16.27 11.73 -8.18
N THR A 123 -15.66 12.91 -8.21
CA THR A 123 -15.61 13.83 -7.07
C THR A 123 -16.71 14.89 -7.11
N GLY A 124 -17.47 14.98 -8.19
CA GLY A 124 -18.50 15.99 -8.39
C GLY A 124 -17.93 17.40 -8.61
N ALA A 125 -16.66 17.47 -9.01
CA ALA A 125 -15.96 18.73 -9.26
C ALA A 125 -16.11 19.19 -10.72
#